data_735fc596d6a4ab1034be6ff79ce937c6
#
_entry.id   735fc596d6a4ab1034be6ff79ce937c6
#
_cell.length_a   1.000
_cell.length_b   1.000
_cell.length_c   1.000
_cell.angle_alpha   90.00
_cell.angle_beta   90.00
_cell.angle_gamma   90.00
#
_symmetry.space_group_name_H-M   'P 1'
#
loop_
_entity.id
_entity.type
_entity.pdbx_description
1 polymer ?
#
loop_
_entity_poly.entity_id
_entity_poly.type
_entity_poly.pdbx_seq_one_letter_code
_entity_poly.pdbx_strand_id
1 'polypeptide(L)'
;GNDAHAEPATEEQRTRTPGVMTVIRALLAHFECDDDDSPGLYGAFGYDLAFQFEQIEQKLHRDSQQRDLVLYLPDEILTVDPETGAGTLVRYDFVCRDALNQIQTTGGLKREVRTSSPEPVNSPEPENTPFRSDHADGEYAAIVQQARNHFARGDLFEVVPGQTFSGACSEPASSIYVRLKQTNPAPYAALMNLGNGEHLISASPEMYVRVHQRRVETCPISGTIRRGANALEDADRIRELLNSEKDEAELSMCTDVDRNDKSRVCVPGSVKVIGRRQIELYSRLIHTVDHVEGKLLPGFDALDAFLSHTWAVTVTGAPKQSAMQFIENHEKSPRQWYGGAFGKLGFDGSMDTGLTLRTIHLLDGVARVRVGATLLHDSDPVAEEAETRLKASALLDVLRPRPQAMASNAAPVDLRRLPSGHLKALMVDHRDSFVHTLAAAFRAHGVSLETMRPVSARQALQSRDFDLVIMSPGPGRPQDHDCAATLALCEQRGIPVFGVCLGLQAMVEYFGGSLGTLATPVHGKASLVDHRGDGLFKGIRSGFRAGRYHSLFAATLPACLKVTSTTAAGAGPEVGSTVMSVAHRTLPWAAVQFHPESILSEH
;
A
#
# COMPACT_ATOMS: atom_id res chain seq x y z
N GLY A 1 -43.70 -11.88 11.59
CA GLY A 1 -45.04 -11.79 11.04
C GLY A 1 -44.95 -11.69 9.55
N ASN A 2 -45.47 -12.70 8.79
CA ASN A 2 -45.54 -12.67 7.33
C ASN A 2 -46.53 -11.58 6.92
N ASP A 3 -46.05 -10.45 6.44
CA ASP A 3 -46.84 -9.47 5.71
C ASP A 3 -47.06 -9.99 4.28
N ALA A 4 -48.16 -10.72 4.10
CA ALA A 4 -48.55 -11.36 2.85
C ALA A 4 -49.07 -10.37 1.76
N HIS A 5 -48.82 -9.05 1.90
CA HIS A 5 -49.34 -8.00 1.00
C HIS A 5 -48.34 -6.89 0.65
N ALA A 6 -47.03 -7.11 0.85
CA ALA A 6 -46.06 -6.16 0.29
C ALA A 6 -46.02 -6.34 -1.23
N GLU A 7 -46.24 -5.26 -2.01
CA GLU A 7 -45.96 -5.28 -3.46
C GLU A 7 -44.50 -5.73 -3.69
N PRO A 8 -44.26 -6.57 -4.69
CA PRO A 8 -42.90 -7.02 -4.97
C PRO A 8 -42.01 -5.80 -5.27
N ALA A 9 -40.97 -5.59 -4.46
CA ALA A 9 -40.01 -4.53 -4.67
C ALA A 9 -39.28 -4.76 -6.00
N THR A 10 -39.00 -3.66 -6.73
CA THR A 10 -38.14 -3.75 -7.91
C THR A 10 -36.70 -4.05 -7.48
N GLU A 11 -35.86 -4.54 -8.40
CA GLU A 11 -34.43 -4.82 -8.12
C GLU A 11 -33.68 -3.57 -7.67
N GLU A 12 -34.06 -2.38 -8.14
CA GLU A 12 -33.49 -1.10 -7.70
C GLU A 12 -33.88 -0.76 -6.26
N GLN A 13 -35.04 -1.23 -5.79
CA GLN A 13 -35.54 -1.01 -4.44
C GLN A 13 -35.12 -2.11 -3.46
N ARG A 14 -34.45 -3.16 -3.93
CA ARG A 14 -34.03 -4.31 -3.12
C ARG A 14 -33.15 -3.90 -1.93
N THR A 15 -32.31 -2.87 -2.08
CA THR A 15 -31.48 -2.32 -1.00
C THR A 15 -32.28 -1.71 0.15
N ARG A 16 -33.60 -1.50 -0.04
CA ARG A 16 -34.53 -0.91 0.94
C ARG A 16 -35.48 -1.90 1.57
N THR A 17 -35.32 -3.17 1.26
CA THR A 17 -36.07 -4.24 1.92
C THR A 17 -35.84 -4.17 3.42
N PRO A 18 -36.91 -4.27 4.25
CA PRO A 18 -36.77 -4.24 5.69
C PRO A 18 -35.79 -5.31 6.22
N GLY A 19 -34.81 -4.87 7.01
CA GLY A 19 -33.77 -5.72 7.58
C GLY A 19 -32.90 -4.95 8.55
N VAL A 20 -31.73 -5.50 8.90
CA VAL A 20 -30.77 -4.84 9.81
C VAL A 20 -30.33 -3.45 9.30
N MET A 21 -30.24 -3.28 7.98
CA MET A 21 -29.86 -1.99 7.37
C MET A 21 -30.93 -0.91 7.57
N THR A 22 -32.19 -1.27 7.74
CA THR A 22 -33.26 -0.31 8.09
C THR A 22 -33.01 0.28 9.50
N VAL A 23 -32.52 -0.54 10.43
CA VAL A 23 -32.15 -0.08 11.77
C VAL A 23 -30.93 0.86 11.71
N ILE A 24 -29.92 0.50 10.91
CA ILE A 24 -28.73 1.35 10.72
C ILE A 24 -29.11 2.70 10.10
N ARG A 25 -29.97 2.71 9.06
CA ARG A 25 -30.49 3.97 8.49
C ARG A 25 -31.20 4.84 9.51
N ALA A 26 -32.05 4.23 10.34
CA ALA A 26 -32.74 4.94 11.39
C ALA A 26 -31.76 5.54 12.42
N LEU A 27 -30.71 4.80 12.78
CA LEU A 27 -29.66 5.31 13.66
C LEU A 27 -28.91 6.48 13.01
N LEU A 28 -28.46 6.33 11.77
CA LEU A 28 -27.73 7.39 11.05
C LEU A 28 -28.56 8.66 10.90
N ALA A 29 -29.86 8.51 10.60
CA ALA A 29 -30.79 9.63 10.44
C ALA A 29 -31.16 10.31 11.78
N HIS A 30 -30.87 9.65 12.91
CA HIS A 30 -31.23 10.17 14.24
C HIS A 30 -30.15 11.07 14.86
N PHE A 31 -28.91 10.96 14.36
CA PHE A 31 -27.80 11.76 14.83
C PHE A 31 -27.58 12.96 13.90
N GLU A 32 -27.50 14.14 14.49
CA GLU A 32 -27.05 15.38 13.86
C GLU A 32 -25.73 15.78 14.51
N CYS A 33 -24.82 16.37 13.75
CA CYS A 33 -23.55 16.86 14.22
C CYS A 33 -23.38 18.34 13.86
N ASP A 34 -22.92 19.14 14.81
CA ASP A 34 -22.72 20.57 14.65
C ASP A 34 -21.38 20.91 13.94
N ASP A 35 -20.51 19.92 13.76
CA ASP A 35 -19.16 20.10 13.22
C ASP A 35 -19.01 19.49 11.80
N ASP A 36 -18.10 20.09 11.01
CA ASP A 36 -17.73 19.60 9.67
C ASP A 36 -17.04 18.21 9.71
N ASP A 37 -16.39 17.86 10.83
CA ASP A 37 -15.80 16.54 11.07
C ASP A 37 -16.86 15.60 11.68
N SER A 38 -17.84 15.24 10.89
CA SER A 38 -18.96 14.41 11.33
C SER A 38 -18.48 13.08 11.95
N PRO A 39 -18.89 12.76 13.19
CA PRO A 39 -18.71 11.43 13.73
C PRO A 39 -19.51 10.41 12.92
N GLY A 40 -19.42 9.14 13.28
CA GLY A 40 -20.14 8.10 12.57
C GLY A 40 -20.06 6.77 13.30
N LEU A 41 -20.60 5.75 12.67
CA LEU A 41 -20.49 4.37 13.12
C LEU A 41 -19.25 3.74 12.48
N TYR A 42 -18.43 3.09 13.28
CA TYR A 42 -17.23 2.39 12.85
C TYR A 42 -17.37 0.90 13.12
N GLY A 43 -16.98 0.05 12.17
CA GLY A 43 -17.07 -1.38 12.44
C GLY A 43 -16.84 -2.27 11.24
N ALA A 44 -17.35 -3.49 11.35
CA ALA A 44 -17.19 -4.54 10.37
C ALA A 44 -18.53 -5.17 10.00
N PHE A 45 -18.63 -5.57 8.74
CA PHE A 45 -19.77 -6.20 8.09
C PHE A 45 -19.34 -7.59 7.59
N GLY A 46 -19.96 -8.62 8.10
CA GLY A 46 -19.69 -10.00 7.75
C GLY A 46 -20.32 -10.42 6.41
N TYR A 47 -19.73 -11.44 5.80
CA TYR A 47 -20.18 -11.95 4.50
C TYR A 47 -21.64 -12.42 4.53
N ASP A 48 -22.08 -13.05 5.61
CA ASP A 48 -23.40 -13.64 5.71
C ASP A 48 -24.55 -12.60 5.76
N LEU A 49 -24.24 -11.30 5.93
CA LEU A 49 -25.22 -10.23 5.73
C LEU A 49 -25.88 -10.26 4.34
N ALA A 50 -25.17 -10.76 3.34
CA ALA A 50 -25.71 -10.91 1.99
C ALA A 50 -26.93 -11.83 1.93
N PHE A 51 -27.02 -12.82 2.81
CA PHE A 51 -28.12 -13.79 2.82
C PHE A 51 -29.46 -13.20 3.29
N GLN A 52 -29.47 -11.95 3.77
CA GLN A 52 -30.70 -11.20 3.99
C GLN A 52 -31.31 -10.66 2.69
N PHE A 53 -30.51 -10.56 1.63
CA PHE A 53 -30.87 -9.95 0.34
C PHE A 53 -30.79 -10.93 -0.82
N GLU A 54 -29.84 -11.88 -0.76
CA GLU A 54 -29.63 -12.90 -1.79
C GLU A 54 -30.21 -14.24 -1.33
N GLN A 55 -30.96 -14.87 -2.23
CA GLN A 55 -31.52 -16.20 -1.97
C GLN A 55 -30.45 -17.28 -2.22
N ILE A 56 -29.70 -17.60 -1.16
CA ILE A 56 -28.67 -18.63 -1.14
C ILE A 56 -29.12 -19.78 -0.26
N GLU A 57 -29.06 -20.99 -0.75
CA GLU A 57 -29.29 -22.20 0.04
C GLU A 57 -28.08 -22.44 0.96
N GLN A 58 -28.25 -22.13 2.25
CA GLN A 58 -27.17 -22.25 3.23
C GLN A 58 -26.93 -23.73 3.57
N LYS A 59 -25.69 -24.20 3.37
CA LYS A 59 -25.26 -25.59 3.64
C LYS A 59 -24.19 -25.70 4.73
N LEU A 60 -23.39 -24.64 4.88
CA LEU A 60 -22.34 -24.61 5.89
C LEU A 60 -22.95 -24.39 7.28
N HIS A 61 -22.42 -25.11 8.27
CA HIS A 61 -22.83 -24.92 9.66
C HIS A 61 -22.27 -23.60 10.18
N ARG A 62 -23.14 -22.76 10.75
CA ARG A 62 -22.81 -21.48 11.39
C ARG A 62 -22.99 -21.60 12.90
N ASP A 63 -21.97 -21.16 13.64
CA ASP A 63 -22.05 -21.09 15.08
C ASP A 63 -23.13 -20.06 15.48
N SER A 64 -23.93 -20.39 16.49
CA SER A 64 -24.97 -19.48 17.02
C SER A 64 -24.39 -18.19 17.63
N GLN A 65 -23.10 -18.17 17.93
CA GLN A 65 -22.39 -16.98 18.43
C GLN A 65 -21.72 -16.18 17.31
N GLN A 66 -21.78 -16.65 16.06
CA GLN A 66 -21.25 -15.91 14.93
C GLN A 66 -21.97 -14.56 14.83
N ARG A 67 -21.18 -13.50 14.68
CA ARG A 67 -21.69 -12.14 14.46
C ARG A 67 -21.41 -11.72 13.03
N ASP A 68 -22.43 -11.17 12.38
CA ASP A 68 -22.32 -10.70 11.00
C ASP A 68 -22.23 -9.18 10.90
N LEU A 69 -22.36 -8.49 12.05
CA LEU A 69 -22.29 -7.03 12.11
C LEU A 69 -21.82 -6.60 13.50
N VAL A 70 -20.79 -5.78 13.53
CA VAL A 70 -20.37 -5.06 14.74
C VAL A 70 -20.12 -3.62 14.37
N LEU A 71 -20.86 -2.69 14.97
CA LEU A 71 -20.70 -1.26 14.80
C LEU A 71 -20.49 -0.59 16.16
N TYR A 72 -19.57 0.34 16.21
CA TYR A 72 -19.28 1.18 17.35
C TYR A 72 -19.68 2.62 17.07
N LEU A 73 -20.24 3.27 18.08
CA LEU A 73 -20.40 4.71 18.12
C LEU A 73 -19.32 5.27 19.05
N PRO A 74 -18.18 5.74 18.53
CA PRO A 74 -17.10 6.26 19.36
C PRO A 74 -17.46 7.63 19.92
N ASP A 75 -17.19 7.84 21.20
CA ASP A 75 -17.28 9.13 21.87
C ASP A 75 -15.94 9.88 21.93
N GLU A 76 -14.87 9.23 21.49
CA GLU A 76 -13.53 9.81 21.42
C GLU A 76 -12.81 9.30 20.17
N ILE A 77 -12.29 10.22 19.34
CA ILE A 77 -11.55 9.91 18.12
C ILE A 77 -10.22 10.67 18.15
N LEU A 78 -9.11 9.94 18.12
CA LEU A 78 -7.77 10.50 17.93
C LEU A 78 -7.36 10.35 16.46
N THR A 79 -7.22 11.49 15.79
CA THR A 79 -6.66 11.53 14.44
C THR A 79 -5.18 11.93 14.52
N VAL A 80 -4.30 11.18 13.88
CA VAL A 80 -2.86 11.44 13.86
C VAL A 80 -2.42 11.64 12.42
N ASP A 81 -1.77 12.76 12.17
CA ASP A 81 -1.10 13.03 10.90
C ASP A 81 0.16 12.16 10.80
N PRO A 82 0.27 11.26 9.83
CA PRO A 82 1.40 10.35 9.72
C PRO A 82 2.72 11.03 9.32
N GLU A 83 2.68 12.22 8.72
CA GLU A 83 3.88 12.95 8.30
C GLU A 83 4.47 13.76 9.45
N THR A 84 3.62 14.42 10.22
CA THR A 84 4.05 15.32 11.31
C THR A 84 4.00 14.64 12.68
N GLY A 85 3.24 13.56 12.85
CA GLY A 85 2.94 12.93 14.13
C GLY A 85 2.01 13.77 15.02
N ALA A 86 1.48 14.89 14.51
CA ALA A 86 0.53 15.72 15.25
C ALA A 86 -0.79 14.98 15.41
N GLY A 87 -1.34 14.99 16.63
CA GLY A 87 -2.60 14.35 16.95
C GLY A 87 -3.69 15.35 17.31
N THR A 88 -4.88 15.18 16.74
CA THR A 88 -6.10 15.89 17.15
C THR A 88 -7.05 14.91 17.82
N LEU A 89 -7.37 15.17 19.09
CA LEU A 89 -8.32 14.38 19.86
C LEU A 89 -9.66 15.10 19.92
N VAL A 90 -10.68 14.49 19.32
CA VAL A 90 -12.05 15.01 19.33
C VAL A 90 -12.88 14.13 20.26
N ARG A 91 -13.67 14.76 21.12
CA ARG A 91 -14.59 14.11 22.06
C ARG A 91 -16.01 14.56 21.79
N TYR A 92 -16.91 13.59 21.71
CA TYR A 92 -18.32 13.83 21.45
C TYR A 92 -19.15 13.53 22.70
N ASP A 93 -20.05 14.43 23.05
CA ASP A 93 -21.11 14.19 24.02
C ASP A 93 -22.43 13.98 23.27
N PHE A 94 -23.03 12.83 23.46
CA PHE A 94 -24.30 12.50 22.84
C PHE A 94 -25.44 12.98 23.72
N VAL A 95 -26.44 13.61 23.12
CA VAL A 95 -27.64 14.10 23.77
C VAL A 95 -28.84 13.49 23.07
N CYS A 96 -29.72 12.85 23.80
CA CYS A 96 -30.98 12.34 23.27
C CYS A 96 -32.18 12.69 24.19
N ARG A 97 -33.38 12.67 23.61
CA ARG A 97 -34.62 12.76 24.36
C ARG A 97 -35.25 11.37 24.47
N ASP A 98 -35.54 10.96 25.69
CA ASP A 98 -36.21 9.69 25.91
C ASP A 98 -37.73 9.78 25.59
N ALA A 99 -38.44 8.66 25.73
CA ALA A 99 -39.88 8.57 25.48
C ALA A 99 -40.71 9.49 26.37
N LEU A 100 -40.16 9.98 27.48
CA LEU A 100 -40.77 10.92 28.41
C LEU A 100 -40.35 12.38 28.15
N ASN A 101 -39.67 12.62 27.01
CA ASN A 101 -39.11 13.92 26.61
C ASN A 101 -38.05 14.47 27.59
N GLN A 102 -37.43 13.60 28.40
CA GLN A 102 -36.32 13.94 29.27
C GLN A 102 -35.01 13.89 28.50
N ILE A 103 -34.11 14.84 28.79
CA ILE A 103 -32.79 14.89 28.17
C ILE A 103 -31.88 13.88 28.86
N GLN A 104 -31.35 12.94 28.07
CA GLN A 104 -30.28 12.04 28.46
C GLN A 104 -29.01 12.49 27.77
N THR A 105 -27.90 12.53 28.49
CA THR A 105 -26.61 12.97 27.92
C THR A 105 -25.44 12.14 28.42
N THR A 106 -24.45 11.94 27.58
CA THR A 106 -23.12 11.41 27.96
C THR A 106 -22.18 12.50 28.48
N GLY A 107 -22.58 13.77 28.38
CA GLY A 107 -21.85 14.91 28.91
C GLY A 107 -21.60 14.79 30.41
N GLY A 108 -20.35 14.94 30.83
CA GLY A 108 -19.91 14.83 32.21
C GLY A 108 -19.70 13.40 32.73
N LEU A 109 -19.94 12.37 31.93
CA LEU A 109 -19.53 11.01 32.29
C LEU A 109 -18.01 10.92 32.39
N LYS A 110 -17.52 10.32 33.49
CA LYS A 110 -16.08 10.04 33.63
C LYS A 110 -15.68 8.96 32.63
N ARG A 111 -14.81 9.32 31.67
CA ARG A 111 -14.17 8.36 30.79
C ARG A 111 -13.05 7.67 31.57
N GLU A 112 -13.15 6.38 31.74
CA GLU A 112 -12.06 5.59 32.30
C GLU A 112 -10.98 5.43 31.25
N VAL A 113 -9.79 5.98 31.51
CA VAL A 113 -8.60 5.64 30.74
C VAL A 113 -8.26 4.19 31.07
N ARG A 114 -8.66 3.28 30.22
CA ARG A 114 -8.17 1.90 30.30
C ARG A 114 -6.68 1.92 29.98
N THR A 115 -5.85 2.00 31.01
CA THR A 115 -4.45 1.61 30.92
C THR A 115 -4.42 0.09 30.80
N SER A 116 -4.79 -0.43 29.66
CA SER A 116 -4.57 -1.82 29.35
C SER A 116 -3.09 -2.00 29.00
N SER A 117 -2.26 -2.11 30.03
CA SER A 117 -1.15 -3.04 29.88
C SER A 117 -1.82 -4.40 29.67
N PRO A 118 -1.62 -5.10 28.55
CA PRO A 118 -2.06 -6.47 28.44
C PRO A 118 -1.36 -7.19 29.60
N GLU A 119 -2.13 -7.67 30.57
CA GLU A 119 -1.56 -8.64 31.50
C GLU A 119 -1.00 -9.76 30.64
N PRO A 120 0.25 -10.15 30.88
CA PRO A 120 0.79 -11.33 30.21
C PRO A 120 -0.14 -12.47 30.62
N VAL A 121 -0.99 -12.89 29.70
CA VAL A 121 -1.69 -14.15 29.84
C VAL A 121 -0.58 -15.16 30.00
N ASN A 122 -0.48 -15.78 31.20
CA ASN A 122 0.37 -16.94 31.46
C ASN A 122 -0.18 -18.10 30.61
N SER A 123 -0.06 -17.97 29.30
CA SER A 123 -0.30 -19.04 28.38
C SER A 123 0.93 -19.93 28.40
N PRO A 124 0.79 -21.25 28.45
CA PRO A 124 1.92 -22.15 28.25
C PRO A 124 2.65 -21.74 26.96
N GLU A 125 3.97 -21.94 26.94
CA GLU A 125 4.79 -21.63 25.76
C GLU A 125 4.03 -22.03 24.48
N PRO A 126 3.97 -21.15 23.46
CA PRO A 126 3.21 -21.45 22.27
C PRO A 126 3.75 -22.76 21.71
N GLU A 127 2.94 -23.80 21.79
CA GLU A 127 3.22 -25.00 21.02
C GLU A 127 3.41 -24.56 19.58
N ASN A 128 4.53 -24.90 19.01
CA ASN A 128 4.91 -24.57 17.63
C ASN A 128 4.03 -25.39 16.66
N THR A 129 2.72 -25.28 16.87
CA THR A 129 1.71 -26.02 16.08
C THR A 129 1.61 -25.34 14.72
N PRO A 130 1.95 -26.02 13.63
CA PRO A 130 1.91 -25.41 12.31
C PRO A 130 0.48 -25.01 11.96
N PHE A 131 0.32 -23.83 11.35
CA PHE A 131 -0.95 -23.43 10.76
C PHE A 131 -1.37 -24.46 9.71
N ARG A 132 -2.61 -24.92 9.81
CA ARG A 132 -3.16 -25.96 8.93
C ARG A 132 -4.30 -25.39 8.09
N SER A 133 -4.32 -25.79 6.82
CA SER A 133 -5.47 -25.55 5.95
C SER A 133 -6.65 -26.41 6.38
N ASP A 134 -7.87 -25.92 6.20
CA ASP A 134 -9.10 -26.70 6.28
C ASP A 134 -9.26 -27.67 5.08
N HIS A 135 -8.42 -27.52 4.03
CA HIS A 135 -8.34 -28.42 2.88
C HIS A 135 -7.08 -29.27 2.94
N ALA A 136 -7.20 -30.56 2.63
CA ALA A 136 -6.07 -31.43 2.34
C ALA A 136 -5.44 -31.07 0.97
N ASP A 137 -4.23 -31.58 0.74
CA ASP A 137 -3.54 -31.37 -0.54
C ASP A 137 -4.37 -31.93 -1.70
N GLY A 138 -4.60 -31.14 -2.74
CA GLY A 138 -5.39 -31.48 -3.92
C GLY A 138 -6.91 -31.27 -3.77
N GLU A 139 -7.44 -31.02 -2.57
CA GLU A 139 -8.88 -30.79 -2.39
C GLU A 139 -9.30 -29.44 -2.99
N TYR A 140 -8.47 -28.38 -2.82
CA TYR A 140 -8.75 -27.11 -3.45
C TYR A 140 -8.65 -27.21 -4.99
N ALA A 141 -7.66 -27.94 -5.50
CA ALA A 141 -7.54 -28.21 -6.93
C ALA A 141 -8.79 -28.95 -7.49
N ALA A 142 -9.42 -29.81 -6.70
CA ALA A 142 -10.67 -30.46 -7.10
C ALA A 142 -11.84 -29.46 -7.20
N ILE A 143 -11.90 -28.46 -6.32
CA ILE A 143 -12.90 -27.36 -6.40
C ILE A 143 -12.68 -26.55 -7.69
N VAL A 144 -11.43 -26.23 -8.04
CA VAL A 144 -11.09 -25.55 -9.30
C VAL A 144 -11.62 -26.36 -10.51
N GLN A 145 -11.44 -27.68 -10.51
CA GLN A 145 -11.94 -28.52 -11.59
C GLN A 145 -13.48 -28.53 -11.66
N GLN A 146 -14.17 -28.46 -10.52
CA GLN A 146 -15.63 -28.34 -10.50
C GLN A 146 -16.08 -26.99 -11.04
N ALA A 147 -15.41 -25.88 -10.67
CA ALA A 147 -15.67 -24.55 -11.22
C ALA A 147 -15.54 -24.54 -12.75
N ARG A 148 -14.50 -25.17 -13.30
CA ARG A 148 -14.32 -25.29 -14.76
C ARG A 148 -15.50 -25.97 -15.46
N ASN A 149 -16.12 -26.96 -14.81
CA ASN A 149 -17.32 -27.62 -15.36
C ASN A 149 -18.52 -26.65 -15.38
N HIS A 150 -18.65 -25.76 -14.39
CA HIS A 150 -19.69 -24.72 -14.37
C HIS A 150 -19.42 -23.64 -15.42
N PHE A 151 -18.17 -23.23 -15.60
CA PHE A 151 -17.79 -22.30 -16.68
C PHE A 151 -18.13 -22.87 -18.07
N ALA A 152 -17.81 -24.13 -18.32
CA ALA A 152 -18.10 -24.79 -19.58
C ALA A 152 -19.60 -24.89 -19.90
N ARG A 153 -20.47 -24.90 -18.89
CA ARG A 153 -21.93 -24.88 -19.05
C ARG A 153 -22.52 -23.46 -19.09
N GLY A 154 -21.73 -22.45 -18.79
CA GLY A 154 -22.20 -21.06 -18.70
C GLY A 154 -22.93 -20.73 -17.39
N ASP A 155 -22.87 -21.60 -16.36
CA ASP A 155 -23.47 -21.34 -15.05
C ASP A 155 -22.70 -20.27 -14.28
N LEU A 156 -21.38 -20.18 -14.52
CA LEU A 156 -20.45 -19.23 -13.94
C LEU A 156 -19.57 -18.62 -15.03
N PHE A 157 -19.10 -17.39 -14.79
CA PHE A 157 -18.08 -16.71 -15.60
C PHE A 157 -16.78 -16.56 -14.80
N GLU A 158 -16.91 -16.34 -13.50
CA GLU A 158 -15.84 -16.18 -12.52
C GLU A 158 -16.34 -16.66 -11.16
N VAL A 159 -15.46 -17.28 -10.35
CA VAL A 159 -15.76 -17.56 -8.93
C VAL A 159 -14.48 -17.55 -8.11
N VAL A 160 -14.60 -17.10 -6.85
CA VAL A 160 -13.46 -16.95 -5.93
C VAL A 160 -13.70 -17.80 -4.67
N PRO A 161 -13.56 -19.13 -4.74
CA PRO A 161 -13.62 -19.96 -3.55
C PRO A 161 -12.40 -19.75 -2.66
N GLY A 162 -12.57 -19.88 -1.36
CA GLY A 162 -11.52 -19.70 -0.37
C GLY A 162 -11.18 -20.95 0.40
N GLN A 163 -9.99 -20.97 0.98
CA GLN A 163 -9.60 -21.91 2.03
C GLN A 163 -9.08 -21.16 3.27
N THR A 164 -9.21 -21.78 4.43
CA THR A 164 -8.85 -21.18 5.71
C THR A 164 -7.66 -21.88 6.33
N PHE A 165 -6.65 -21.09 6.70
CA PHE A 165 -5.51 -21.55 7.49
C PHE A 165 -5.73 -21.13 8.93
N SER A 166 -5.64 -22.07 9.88
CA SER A 166 -5.86 -21.80 11.28
C SER A 166 -4.76 -22.41 12.17
N GLY A 167 -4.49 -21.73 13.28
CA GLY A 167 -3.52 -22.18 14.27
C GLY A 167 -3.65 -21.42 15.58
N ALA A 168 -3.09 -21.98 16.65
CA ALA A 168 -3.05 -21.32 17.95
C ALA A 168 -2.23 -20.02 17.88
N CYS A 169 -2.71 -18.98 18.54
CA CYS A 169 -2.06 -17.69 18.61
C CYS A 169 -2.39 -17.02 19.95
N SER A 170 -1.43 -16.99 20.84
CA SER A 170 -1.53 -16.34 22.15
C SER A 170 -0.99 -14.91 22.16
N GLU A 171 -0.49 -14.43 21.03
CA GLU A 171 0.13 -13.12 20.94
C GLU A 171 -0.95 -12.01 20.88
N PRO A 172 -0.71 -10.85 21.53
CA PRO A 172 -1.63 -9.72 21.48
C PRO A 172 -1.87 -9.23 20.05
N ALA A 173 -3.12 -8.96 19.69
CA ALA A 173 -3.53 -8.48 18.37
C ALA A 173 -2.77 -7.21 17.94
N SER A 174 -2.45 -6.32 18.89
CA SER A 174 -1.66 -5.10 18.65
C SER A 174 -0.23 -5.40 18.17
N SER A 175 0.42 -6.39 18.73
CA SER A 175 1.77 -6.81 18.32
C SER A 175 1.78 -7.38 16.91
N ILE A 176 0.77 -8.20 16.60
CA ILE A 176 0.56 -8.74 15.24
C ILE A 176 0.31 -7.61 14.25
N TYR A 177 -0.53 -6.63 14.61
CA TYR A 177 -0.84 -5.49 13.74
C TYR A 177 0.39 -4.63 13.43
N VAL A 178 1.22 -4.34 14.43
CA VAL A 178 2.46 -3.58 14.22
C VAL A 178 3.37 -4.27 13.19
N ARG A 179 3.55 -5.59 13.30
CA ARG A 179 4.32 -6.36 12.33
C ARG A 179 3.66 -6.37 10.94
N LEU A 180 2.34 -6.57 10.89
CA LEU A 180 1.61 -6.58 9.64
C LEU A 180 1.74 -5.23 8.92
N LYS A 181 1.56 -4.11 9.63
CA LYS A 181 1.72 -2.76 9.08
C LYS A 181 3.14 -2.51 8.53
N GLN A 182 4.18 -3.05 9.18
CA GLN A 182 5.57 -2.92 8.73
C GLN A 182 5.87 -3.77 7.49
N THR A 183 5.32 -4.99 7.44
CA THR A 183 5.63 -5.95 6.37
C THR A 183 4.71 -5.82 5.17
N ASN A 184 3.50 -5.32 5.36
CA ASN A 184 2.47 -5.23 4.33
C ASN A 184 1.63 -3.94 4.49
N PRO A 185 2.22 -2.75 4.28
CA PRO A 185 1.45 -1.50 4.31
C PRO A 185 0.35 -1.54 3.25
N ALA A 186 -0.85 -1.10 3.62
CA ALA A 186 -2.03 -1.13 2.77
C ALA A 186 -2.93 0.08 3.04
N PRO A 187 -3.71 0.55 2.04
CA PRO A 187 -4.56 1.73 2.18
C PRO A 187 -5.67 1.54 3.23
N TYR A 188 -6.20 0.32 3.37
CA TYR A 188 -7.17 -0.05 4.37
C TYR A 188 -6.53 -0.96 5.42
N ALA A 189 -5.66 -0.40 6.26
CA ALA A 189 -5.06 -1.12 7.38
C ALA A 189 -5.82 -0.82 8.67
N ALA A 190 -6.24 -1.87 9.39
CA ALA A 190 -7.01 -1.71 10.61
C ALA A 190 -6.69 -2.79 11.65
N LEU A 191 -6.70 -2.39 12.91
CA LEU A 191 -6.84 -3.27 14.06
C LEU A 191 -8.19 -2.99 14.71
N MET A 192 -9.11 -3.92 14.63
CA MET A 192 -10.45 -3.78 15.21
C MET A 192 -10.61 -4.77 16.36
N ASN A 193 -10.93 -4.26 17.53
CA ASN A 193 -11.41 -5.06 18.64
C ASN A 193 -12.93 -5.14 18.55
N LEU A 194 -13.47 -6.27 18.15
CA LEU A 194 -14.89 -6.49 17.99
C LEU A 194 -15.61 -6.83 19.30
N GLY A 195 -14.88 -6.83 20.42
CA GLY A 195 -15.39 -7.28 21.73
C GLY A 195 -15.35 -8.81 21.87
N ASN A 196 -15.62 -9.32 23.07
CA ASN A 196 -15.67 -10.75 23.38
C ASN A 196 -14.39 -11.52 22.98
N GLY A 197 -13.22 -10.88 23.04
CA GLY A 197 -11.95 -11.52 22.65
C GLY A 197 -11.73 -11.63 21.13
N GLU A 198 -12.63 -11.10 20.32
CA GLU A 198 -12.55 -11.17 18.86
C GLU A 198 -11.88 -9.93 18.27
N HIS A 199 -10.93 -10.15 17.36
CA HIS A 199 -10.19 -9.08 16.67
C HIS A 199 -10.06 -9.34 15.18
N LEU A 200 -10.10 -8.26 14.39
CA LEU A 200 -9.69 -8.26 12.99
C LEU A 200 -8.41 -7.45 12.84
N ILE A 201 -7.42 -8.03 12.20
CA ILE A 201 -6.11 -7.43 11.93
C ILE A 201 -5.94 -7.43 10.43
N SER A 202 -6.21 -6.28 9.80
CA SER A 202 -6.35 -6.15 8.36
C SER A 202 -5.25 -5.31 7.72
N ALA A 203 -4.83 -5.72 6.53
CA ALA A 203 -4.01 -4.96 5.60
C ALA A 203 -4.61 -5.09 4.19
N SER A 204 -5.85 -4.61 4.03
CA SER A 204 -6.58 -4.70 2.77
C SER A 204 -6.09 -3.67 1.76
N PRO A 205 -5.77 -4.10 0.54
CA PRO A 205 -5.42 -3.19 -0.54
C PRO A 205 -6.64 -2.55 -1.20
N GLU A 206 -7.84 -3.08 -0.98
CA GLU A 206 -9.00 -2.83 -1.82
C GLU A 206 -10.05 -1.97 -1.12
N MET A 207 -10.43 -0.86 -1.79
CA MET A 207 -11.62 -0.08 -1.45
C MET A 207 -12.86 -0.91 -1.79
N TYR A 208 -13.75 -1.11 -0.79
CA TYR A 208 -15.03 -1.74 -1.08
C TYR A 208 -16.00 -0.72 -1.67
N VAL A 209 -16.47 0.24 -0.88
CA VAL A 209 -17.31 1.35 -1.34
C VAL A 209 -16.94 2.61 -0.56
N ARG A 210 -16.74 3.71 -1.28
CA ARG A 210 -16.60 5.03 -0.71
C ARG A 210 -17.69 5.95 -1.27
N VAL A 211 -18.34 6.71 -0.37
CA VAL A 211 -19.34 7.71 -0.76
C VAL A 211 -18.99 9.03 -0.10
N HIS A 212 -18.83 10.06 -0.92
CA HIS A 212 -18.60 11.42 -0.47
C HIS A 212 -19.40 12.38 -1.34
N GLN A 213 -20.21 13.25 -0.74
CA GLN A 213 -21.04 14.22 -1.45
C GLN A 213 -21.84 13.58 -2.62
N ARG A 214 -22.44 12.42 -2.39
CA ARG A 214 -23.19 11.61 -3.37
C ARG A 214 -22.35 10.99 -4.51
N ARG A 215 -21.04 11.14 -4.53
CA ARG A 215 -20.13 10.42 -5.42
C ARG A 215 -19.83 9.06 -4.80
N VAL A 216 -20.11 8.01 -5.56
CA VAL A 216 -19.80 6.62 -5.20
C VAL A 216 -18.54 6.20 -5.92
N GLU A 217 -17.59 5.64 -5.20
CA GLU A 217 -16.31 5.17 -5.74
C GLU A 217 -16.03 3.75 -5.29
N THR A 218 -15.40 2.98 -6.15
CA THR A 218 -14.82 1.66 -5.87
C THR A 218 -13.53 1.51 -6.64
N CYS A 219 -12.65 0.62 -6.18
CA CYS A 219 -11.41 0.32 -6.85
C CYS A 219 -11.23 -1.20 -6.95
N PRO A 220 -11.93 -1.89 -7.89
CA PRO A 220 -11.74 -3.32 -8.07
C PRO A 220 -10.30 -3.62 -8.46
N ILE A 221 -9.72 -4.60 -7.78
CA ILE A 221 -8.36 -5.08 -7.98
C ILE A 221 -8.41 -6.47 -8.59
N SER A 222 -7.77 -6.62 -9.74
CA SER A 222 -7.53 -7.94 -10.32
C SER A 222 -6.21 -7.91 -11.09
N GLY A 223 -5.61 -9.09 -11.29
CA GLY A 223 -4.26 -9.19 -11.78
C GLY A 223 -3.25 -8.95 -10.67
N THR A 224 -2.42 -9.95 -10.44
CA THR A 224 -1.45 -9.95 -9.35
C THR A 224 -0.15 -10.59 -9.80
N ILE A 225 0.95 -9.87 -9.65
CA ILE A 225 2.27 -10.43 -9.88
C ILE A 225 3.20 -10.11 -8.71
N ARG A 226 4.18 -10.97 -8.48
CA ARG A 226 5.19 -10.78 -7.44
C ARG A 226 6.09 -9.59 -7.78
N ARG A 227 6.50 -8.83 -6.76
CA ARG A 227 7.57 -7.82 -6.88
C ARG A 227 8.85 -8.45 -7.39
N GLY A 228 9.57 -7.72 -8.24
CA GLY A 228 10.95 -8.00 -8.58
C GLY A 228 11.90 -7.75 -7.39
N ALA A 229 13.15 -8.18 -7.53
CA ALA A 229 14.19 -7.89 -6.54
C ALA A 229 14.66 -6.42 -6.60
N ASN A 230 14.35 -5.71 -7.67
CA ASN A 230 14.72 -4.31 -7.89
C ASN A 230 13.72 -3.65 -8.87
N ALA A 231 13.84 -2.33 -9.05
CA ALA A 231 12.94 -1.54 -9.88
C ALA A 231 12.90 -1.95 -11.37
N LEU A 232 13.98 -2.52 -11.90
CA LEU A 232 14.00 -3.01 -13.28
C LEU A 232 13.20 -4.29 -13.44
N GLU A 233 13.36 -5.21 -12.52
CA GLU A 233 12.52 -6.41 -12.48
C GLU A 233 11.06 -6.07 -12.22
N ASP A 234 10.77 -5.08 -11.38
CA ASP A 234 9.39 -4.55 -11.22
C ASP A 234 8.85 -4.05 -12.55
N ALA A 235 9.63 -3.31 -13.34
CA ALA A 235 9.22 -2.83 -14.65
C ALA A 235 8.94 -3.99 -15.64
N ASP A 236 9.74 -5.05 -15.59
CA ASP A 236 9.50 -6.25 -16.40
C ASP A 236 8.24 -6.99 -15.94
N ARG A 237 8.02 -7.11 -14.61
CA ARG A 237 6.80 -7.67 -14.04
C ARG A 237 5.55 -6.84 -14.38
N ILE A 238 5.65 -5.53 -14.33
CA ILE A 238 4.56 -4.64 -14.77
C ILE A 238 4.23 -4.87 -16.23
N ARG A 239 5.25 -5.00 -17.09
CA ARG A 239 5.04 -5.28 -18.51
C ARG A 239 4.40 -6.65 -18.72
N GLU A 240 4.85 -7.68 -18.01
CA GLU A 240 4.26 -9.01 -18.00
C GLU A 240 2.78 -8.94 -17.62
N LEU A 241 2.46 -8.28 -16.50
CA LEU A 241 1.09 -8.11 -15.99
C LEU A 241 0.20 -7.33 -16.98
N LEU A 242 0.70 -6.23 -17.57
CA LEU A 242 -0.06 -5.44 -18.53
C LEU A 242 -0.28 -6.16 -19.88
N ASN A 243 0.57 -7.12 -20.24
CA ASN A 243 0.43 -7.93 -21.45
C ASN A 243 -0.30 -9.26 -21.22
N SER A 244 -0.68 -9.56 -19.99
CA SER A 244 -1.45 -10.76 -19.67
C SER A 244 -2.91 -10.60 -20.10
N GLU A 245 -3.34 -11.38 -21.07
CA GLU A 245 -4.74 -11.43 -21.53
C GLU A 245 -5.66 -11.96 -20.42
N LYS A 246 -5.17 -12.91 -19.60
CA LYS A 246 -5.91 -13.45 -18.45
C LYS A 246 -6.22 -12.34 -17.44
N ASP A 247 -5.20 -11.62 -16.97
CA ASP A 247 -5.37 -10.56 -15.97
C ASP A 247 -6.21 -9.39 -16.50
N GLU A 248 -6.13 -9.09 -17.82
CA GLU A 248 -7.02 -8.12 -18.46
C GLU A 248 -8.47 -8.56 -18.48
N ALA A 249 -8.73 -9.82 -18.81
CA ALA A 249 -10.07 -10.39 -18.82
C ALA A 249 -10.71 -10.39 -17.43
N GLU A 250 -9.95 -10.82 -16.41
CA GLU A 250 -10.38 -10.79 -15.01
C GLU A 250 -10.77 -9.38 -14.56
N LEU A 251 -9.87 -8.40 -14.72
CA LEU A 251 -10.15 -7.03 -14.30
C LEU A 251 -11.31 -6.41 -15.08
N SER A 252 -11.42 -6.72 -16.38
CA SER A 252 -12.53 -6.24 -17.21
C SER A 252 -13.88 -6.75 -16.70
N MET A 253 -13.95 -8.03 -16.33
CA MET A 253 -15.16 -8.63 -15.78
C MET A 253 -15.52 -8.02 -14.43
N CYS A 254 -14.54 -7.91 -13.52
CA CYS A 254 -14.74 -7.25 -12.24
C CYS A 254 -15.26 -5.82 -12.39
N THR A 255 -14.69 -5.04 -13.32
CA THR A 255 -15.09 -3.66 -13.62
C THR A 255 -16.50 -3.58 -14.18
N ASP A 256 -16.89 -4.48 -15.09
CA ASP A 256 -18.22 -4.47 -15.67
C ASP A 256 -19.29 -4.89 -14.67
N VAL A 257 -19.03 -5.84 -13.79
CA VAL A 257 -19.92 -6.19 -12.67
C VAL A 257 -20.06 -5.01 -11.70
N ASP A 258 -18.95 -4.36 -11.36
CA ASP A 258 -18.96 -3.19 -10.49
C ASP A 258 -19.75 -2.01 -11.10
N ARG A 259 -19.63 -1.79 -12.40
CA ARG A 259 -20.47 -0.81 -13.15
C ARG A 259 -21.94 -1.18 -13.11
N ASN A 260 -22.29 -2.46 -13.26
CA ASN A 260 -23.65 -2.97 -13.12
C ASN A 260 -24.22 -2.67 -11.73
N ASP A 261 -23.45 -2.93 -10.69
CA ASP A 261 -23.87 -2.71 -9.30
C ASP A 261 -24.15 -1.22 -9.03
N LYS A 262 -23.26 -0.34 -9.48
CA LYS A 262 -23.48 1.12 -9.41
C LYS A 262 -24.70 1.57 -10.22
N SER A 263 -24.94 0.96 -11.36
CA SER A 263 -26.05 1.37 -12.25
C SER A 263 -27.42 1.20 -11.63
N ARG A 264 -27.56 0.37 -10.58
CA ARG A 264 -28.81 0.20 -9.81
C ARG A 264 -29.17 1.45 -8.99
N VAL A 265 -28.17 2.17 -8.50
CA VAL A 265 -28.34 3.24 -7.50
C VAL A 265 -27.78 4.59 -7.95
N CYS A 266 -27.14 4.65 -9.10
CA CYS A 266 -26.54 5.86 -9.64
C CYS A 266 -27.35 6.47 -10.79
N VAL A 267 -27.19 7.77 -10.98
CA VAL A 267 -27.82 8.52 -12.10
C VAL A 267 -27.39 7.89 -13.41
N PRO A 268 -28.35 7.56 -14.32
CA PRO A 268 -28.02 7.01 -15.63
C PRO A 268 -26.99 7.86 -16.37
N GLY A 269 -25.96 7.21 -16.92
CA GLY A 269 -24.85 7.87 -17.60
C GLY A 269 -23.77 8.49 -16.70
N SER A 270 -23.93 8.45 -15.36
CA SER A 270 -22.93 8.95 -14.41
C SER A 270 -21.86 7.92 -14.07
N VAL A 271 -22.11 6.63 -14.30
CA VAL A 271 -21.15 5.57 -14.00
C VAL A 271 -20.04 5.57 -15.04
N LYS A 272 -18.80 5.78 -14.58
CA LYS A 272 -17.61 5.91 -15.43
C LYS A 272 -16.43 5.17 -14.83
N VAL A 273 -15.60 4.61 -15.70
CA VAL A 273 -14.27 4.14 -15.36
C VAL A 273 -13.31 5.32 -15.56
N ILE A 274 -12.80 5.88 -14.48
CA ILE A 274 -11.93 7.07 -14.50
C ILE A 274 -10.44 6.72 -14.46
N GLY A 275 -10.12 5.50 -14.07
CA GLY A 275 -8.77 4.91 -14.14
C GLY A 275 -8.88 3.47 -14.62
N ARG A 276 -8.08 3.10 -15.60
CA ARG A 276 -8.08 1.75 -16.18
C ARG A 276 -6.70 1.14 -16.06
N ARG A 277 -6.62 -0.08 -15.51
CA ARG A 277 -5.40 -0.87 -15.35
C ARG A 277 -4.24 -0.06 -14.72
N GLN A 278 -4.56 0.74 -13.71
CA GLN A 278 -3.56 1.49 -12.96
C GLN A 278 -2.69 0.53 -12.17
N ILE A 279 -1.38 0.78 -12.16
CA ILE A 279 -0.43 -0.07 -11.44
C ILE A 279 -0.31 0.41 -10.00
N GLU A 280 -0.56 -0.48 -9.06
CA GLU A 280 -0.30 -0.26 -7.65
C GLU A 280 0.80 -1.20 -7.15
N LEU A 281 1.80 -0.61 -6.50
CA LEU A 281 2.96 -1.31 -5.96
C LEU A 281 2.79 -1.51 -4.45
N TYR A 282 2.74 -2.76 -4.03
CA TYR A 282 2.74 -3.13 -2.61
C TYR A 282 4.08 -3.74 -2.21
N SER A 283 4.27 -4.06 -0.93
CA SER A 283 5.55 -4.57 -0.43
C SER A 283 6.06 -5.84 -1.13
N ARG A 284 5.17 -6.74 -1.52
CA ARG A 284 5.51 -8.04 -2.15
C ARG A 284 4.83 -8.29 -3.48
N LEU A 285 3.84 -7.48 -3.85
CA LEU A 285 2.97 -7.69 -4.99
C LEU A 285 2.80 -6.41 -5.80
N ILE A 286 2.51 -6.57 -7.07
CA ILE A 286 2.07 -5.54 -8.00
C ILE A 286 0.66 -5.92 -8.44
N HIS A 287 -0.25 -4.96 -8.46
CA HIS A 287 -1.64 -5.16 -8.88
C HIS A 287 -2.02 -4.23 -10.01
N THR A 288 -2.99 -4.65 -10.82
CA THR A 288 -3.76 -3.75 -11.67
C THR A 288 -5.08 -3.40 -11.00
N VAL A 289 -5.44 -2.11 -11.07
CA VAL A 289 -6.61 -1.55 -10.39
C VAL A 289 -7.38 -0.68 -11.38
N ASP A 290 -8.69 -0.85 -11.42
CA ASP A 290 -9.58 0.09 -12.08
C ASP A 290 -10.21 1.03 -11.03
N HIS A 291 -10.48 2.27 -11.41
CA HIS A 291 -11.22 3.20 -10.57
C HIS A 291 -12.55 3.54 -11.24
N VAL A 292 -13.64 3.19 -10.57
CA VAL A 292 -15.00 3.37 -11.07
C VAL A 292 -15.77 4.31 -10.17
N GLU A 293 -16.38 5.34 -10.77
CA GLU A 293 -17.20 6.29 -10.04
C GLU A 293 -18.64 6.33 -10.59
N GLY A 294 -19.57 6.81 -9.75
CA GLY A 294 -20.93 7.12 -10.11
C GLY A 294 -21.52 8.19 -9.19
N LYS A 295 -22.65 8.77 -9.57
CA LYS A 295 -23.38 9.74 -8.75
C LYS A 295 -24.70 9.12 -8.29
N LEU A 296 -24.93 9.04 -6.98
CA LEU A 296 -26.17 8.51 -6.41
C LEU A 296 -27.42 9.22 -6.97
N LEU A 297 -28.43 8.45 -7.30
CA LEU A 297 -29.77 8.95 -7.61
C LEU A 297 -30.37 9.71 -6.42
N PRO A 298 -31.19 10.78 -6.65
CA PRO A 298 -31.99 11.38 -5.61
C PRO A 298 -32.81 10.32 -4.87
N GLY A 299 -32.79 10.39 -3.55
CA GLY A 299 -33.49 9.43 -2.71
C GLY A 299 -32.69 8.18 -2.33
N PHE A 300 -31.55 7.88 -2.96
CA PHE A 300 -30.63 6.82 -2.55
C PHE A 300 -29.52 7.37 -1.63
N ASP A 301 -29.03 6.53 -0.71
CA ASP A 301 -28.02 6.86 0.28
C ASP A 301 -26.75 5.97 0.16
N ALA A 302 -25.79 6.19 1.04
CA ALA A 302 -24.53 5.43 1.05
C ALA A 302 -24.75 3.93 1.34
N LEU A 303 -25.76 3.58 2.14
CA LEU A 303 -26.09 2.17 2.40
C LEU A 303 -26.70 1.51 1.17
N ASP A 304 -27.42 2.25 0.32
CA ASP A 304 -27.91 1.72 -0.96
C ASP A 304 -26.70 1.38 -1.87
N ALA A 305 -25.69 2.27 -1.93
CA ALA A 305 -24.46 1.99 -2.65
C ALA A 305 -23.72 0.77 -2.07
N PHE A 306 -23.60 0.69 -0.76
CA PHE A 306 -22.96 -0.45 -0.07
C PHE A 306 -23.66 -1.77 -0.43
N LEU A 307 -24.97 -1.82 -0.33
CA LEU A 307 -25.77 -3.03 -0.56
C LEU A 307 -25.83 -3.44 -2.03
N SER A 308 -25.82 -2.47 -2.97
CA SER A 308 -25.83 -2.78 -4.39
C SER A 308 -24.57 -3.54 -4.82
N HIS A 309 -23.45 -3.34 -4.11
CA HIS A 309 -22.17 -4.02 -4.38
C HIS A 309 -21.99 -5.34 -3.60
N THR A 310 -22.94 -5.75 -2.75
CA THR A 310 -22.80 -6.90 -1.83
C THR A 310 -22.68 -8.23 -2.57
N TRP A 311 -21.55 -8.99 -2.48
CA TRP A 311 -20.22 -8.51 -2.11
C TRP A 311 -19.38 -8.29 -3.35
N ALA A 312 -18.20 -7.67 -3.21
CA ALA A 312 -17.32 -7.39 -4.35
C ALA A 312 -17.06 -8.67 -5.18
N VAL A 313 -17.14 -8.52 -6.49
CA VAL A 313 -16.89 -9.63 -7.43
C VAL A 313 -15.50 -10.23 -7.25
N THR A 314 -14.52 -9.42 -6.90
CA THR A 314 -13.13 -9.80 -6.62
C THR A 314 -12.98 -10.84 -5.51
N VAL A 315 -14.01 -11.06 -4.69
CA VAL A 315 -14.04 -12.10 -3.64
C VAL A 315 -15.22 -13.07 -3.77
N THR A 316 -16.14 -12.84 -4.71
CA THR A 316 -17.30 -13.71 -4.95
C THR A 316 -17.27 -14.32 -6.34
N GLY A 317 -17.40 -13.53 -7.37
CA GLY A 317 -17.46 -13.93 -8.76
C GLY A 317 -18.72 -13.46 -9.49
N ALA A 318 -18.91 -13.95 -10.69
CA ALA A 318 -20.00 -13.60 -11.60
C ALA A 318 -20.59 -14.83 -12.32
N PRO A 319 -21.93 -14.92 -12.50
CA PRO A 319 -22.98 -14.08 -11.87
C PRO A 319 -22.97 -14.24 -10.34
N LYS A 320 -23.19 -13.13 -9.59
CA LYS A 320 -22.99 -13.09 -8.13
C LYS A 320 -23.75 -14.20 -7.38
N GLN A 321 -25.04 -14.36 -7.63
CA GLN A 321 -25.84 -15.36 -6.92
C GLN A 321 -25.32 -16.79 -7.18
N SER A 322 -25.01 -17.13 -8.43
CA SER A 322 -24.44 -18.45 -8.79
C SER A 322 -23.07 -18.67 -8.14
N ALA A 323 -22.22 -17.62 -8.13
CA ALA A 323 -20.91 -17.68 -7.50
C ALA A 323 -21.01 -17.84 -5.98
N MET A 324 -21.89 -17.11 -5.31
CA MET A 324 -22.14 -17.25 -3.87
C MET A 324 -22.70 -18.64 -3.52
N GLN A 325 -23.60 -19.18 -4.35
CA GLN A 325 -24.11 -20.53 -4.15
C GLN A 325 -23.02 -21.59 -4.37
N PHE A 326 -22.13 -21.41 -5.37
CA PHE A 326 -20.99 -22.28 -5.58
C PHE A 326 -20.05 -22.27 -4.37
N ILE A 327 -19.75 -21.10 -3.84
CA ILE A 327 -18.93 -20.89 -2.63
C ILE A 327 -19.54 -21.64 -1.45
N GLU A 328 -20.83 -21.46 -1.20
CA GLU A 328 -21.56 -22.12 -0.10
C GLU A 328 -21.58 -23.65 -0.23
N ASN A 329 -21.58 -24.15 -1.47
CA ASN A 329 -21.59 -25.57 -1.74
C ASN A 329 -20.21 -26.25 -1.59
N HIS A 330 -19.10 -25.51 -1.71
CA HIS A 330 -17.77 -26.09 -1.88
C HIS A 330 -16.75 -25.67 -0.85
N GLU A 331 -16.92 -24.51 -0.18
CA GLU A 331 -16.06 -24.16 0.95
C GLU A 331 -16.37 -25.04 2.16
N LYS A 332 -15.40 -25.20 3.06
CA LYS A 332 -15.50 -26.10 4.22
C LYS A 332 -15.96 -25.41 5.49
N SER A 333 -15.95 -24.08 5.51
CA SER A 333 -16.34 -23.27 6.67
C SER A 333 -16.96 -21.95 6.24
N PRO A 334 -17.85 -21.36 7.07
CA PRO A 334 -18.44 -20.05 6.81
C PRO A 334 -17.36 -18.98 6.68
N ARG A 335 -17.61 -17.99 5.82
CA ARG A 335 -16.66 -16.90 5.57
C ARG A 335 -16.51 -15.93 6.72
N GLN A 336 -17.54 -15.81 7.56
CA GLN A 336 -17.59 -14.85 8.67
C GLN A 336 -17.29 -13.43 8.16
N TRP A 337 -16.14 -12.86 8.52
CA TRP A 337 -15.74 -11.51 8.10
C TRP A 337 -15.11 -11.44 6.71
N TYR A 338 -14.50 -12.53 6.24
CA TYR A 338 -13.82 -12.57 4.95
C TYR A 338 -14.79 -12.34 3.78
N GLY A 339 -14.42 -11.40 2.89
CA GLY A 339 -15.25 -11.01 1.76
C GLY A 339 -16.39 -10.07 2.12
N GLY A 340 -16.51 -9.69 3.40
CA GLY A 340 -17.31 -8.57 3.86
C GLY A 340 -16.56 -7.25 3.78
N ALA A 341 -16.93 -6.28 4.62
CA ALA A 341 -16.32 -4.96 4.64
C ALA A 341 -16.04 -4.46 6.06
N PHE A 342 -15.19 -3.46 6.19
CA PHE A 342 -14.98 -2.71 7.42
C PHE A 342 -14.73 -1.23 7.14
N GLY A 343 -15.09 -0.36 8.06
CA GLY A 343 -14.84 1.07 7.88
C GLY A 343 -15.81 1.97 8.66
N LYS A 344 -16.11 3.11 8.07
CA LYS A 344 -16.91 4.20 8.68
C LYS A 344 -18.18 4.47 7.89
N LEU A 345 -19.28 4.70 8.60
CA LEU A 345 -20.54 5.29 8.13
C LEU A 345 -20.71 6.64 8.82
N GLY A 346 -20.51 7.74 8.09
CA GLY A 346 -20.65 9.10 8.62
C GLY A 346 -22.11 9.52 8.82
N PHE A 347 -22.39 10.32 9.84
CA PHE A 347 -23.73 10.92 10.05
C PHE A 347 -24.05 11.99 9.01
N ASP A 348 -23.03 12.52 8.31
CA ASP A 348 -23.15 13.39 7.14
C ASP A 348 -23.57 12.65 5.86
N GLY A 349 -23.81 11.35 5.95
CA GLY A 349 -24.10 10.49 4.79
C GLY A 349 -22.88 10.05 3.99
N SER A 350 -21.67 10.35 4.47
CA SER A 350 -20.44 9.81 3.91
C SER A 350 -20.23 8.34 4.31
N MET A 351 -19.42 7.64 3.53
CA MET A 351 -19.00 6.27 3.81
C MET A 351 -17.60 6.06 3.30
N ASP A 352 -16.78 5.33 4.05
CA ASP A 352 -15.48 4.86 3.60
C ASP A 352 -15.23 3.46 4.15
N THR A 353 -15.20 2.47 3.25
CA THR A 353 -15.08 1.05 3.62
C THR A 353 -14.04 0.34 2.77
N GLY A 354 -13.23 -0.48 3.44
CA GLY A 354 -12.31 -1.43 2.82
C GLY A 354 -12.92 -2.83 2.78
N LEU A 355 -12.57 -3.59 1.75
CA LEU A 355 -12.96 -4.98 1.63
C LEU A 355 -12.20 -5.83 2.65
N THR A 356 -12.88 -6.73 3.35
CA THR A 356 -12.24 -7.62 4.33
C THR A 356 -11.52 -8.76 3.62
N LEU A 357 -10.33 -8.48 3.18
CA LEU A 357 -9.38 -9.43 2.63
C LEU A 357 -7.97 -9.16 3.19
N ARG A 358 -7.05 -10.10 3.04
CA ARG A 358 -5.73 -10.03 3.69
C ARG A 358 -5.83 -9.67 5.17
N THR A 359 -6.76 -10.34 5.85
CA THR A 359 -7.15 -10.09 7.23
C THR A 359 -6.91 -11.35 8.06
N ILE A 360 -6.32 -11.15 9.23
CA ILE A 360 -6.21 -12.17 10.28
C ILE A 360 -7.42 -12.00 11.20
N HIS A 361 -8.21 -13.04 11.34
CA HIS A 361 -9.30 -13.12 12.32
C HIS A 361 -8.77 -13.86 13.55
N LEU A 362 -8.72 -13.17 14.68
CA LEU A 362 -8.27 -13.71 15.95
C LEU A 362 -9.48 -13.82 16.89
N LEU A 363 -9.77 -15.03 17.35
CA LEU A 363 -10.86 -15.33 18.28
C LEU A 363 -10.44 -16.48 19.17
N ASP A 364 -10.58 -16.31 20.49
CA ASP A 364 -10.34 -17.33 21.53
C ASP A 364 -8.94 -17.99 21.41
N GLY A 365 -7.91 -17.21 21.14
CA GLY A 365 -6.54 -17.72 21.01
C GLY A 365 -6.28 -18.50 19.72
N VAL A 366 -7.19 -18.44 18.73
CA VAL A 366 -7.03 -19.04 17.42
C VAL A 366 -6.97 -17.96 16.35
N ALA A 367 -5.87 -17.90 15.59
CA ALA A 367 -5.76 -17.05 14.42
C ALA A 367 -6.22 -17.82 13.17
N ARG A 368 -7.04 -17.17 12.36
CA ARG A 368 -7.57 -17.68 11.08
C ARG A 368 -7.21 -16.72 9.97
N VAL A 369 -6.70 -17.26 8.88
CA VAL A 369 -6.38 -16.53 7.65
C VAL A 369 -7.11 -17.20 6.51
N ARG A 370 -8.11 -16.52 5.94
CA ARG A 370 -8.81 -17.01 4.75
C ARG A 370 -8.28 -16.29 3.51
N VAL A 371 -8.10 -17.05 2.45
CA VAL A 371 -7.63 -16.58 1.14
C VAL A 371 -8.36 -17.34 0.04
N GLY A 372 -8.52 -16.69 -1.12
CA GLY A 372 -9.09 -17.30 -2.32
C GLY A 372 -8.27 -17.00 -3.56
N ALA A 373 -8.51 -17.78 -4.61
CA ALA A 373 -8.01 -17.50 -5.95
C ALA A 373 -9.18 -17.25 -6.89
N THR A 374 -9.00 -16.33 -7.82
CA THR A 374 -9.98 -16.00 -8.86
C THR A 374 -9.91 -17.06 -9.94
N LEU A 375 -10.99 -17.82 -10.11
CA LEU A 375 -11.07 -18.90 -11.06
C LEU A 375 -11.79 -18.48 -12.32
N LEU A 376 -11.19 -18.80 -13.45
CA LEU A 376 -11.75 -18.71 -14.80
C LEU A 376 -11.74 -20.07 -15.50
N HIS A 377 -12.29 -20.12 -16.70
CA HIS A 377 -12.36 -21.36 -17.49
C HIS A 377 -10.98 -22.03 -17.71
N ASP A 378 -9.93 -21.25 -17.88
CA ASP A 378 -8.55 -21.70 -18.16
C ASP A 378 -7.69 -21.82 -16.90
N SER A 379 -8.24 -21.58 -15.72
CA SER A 379 -7.50 -21.75 -14.47
C SER A 379 -6.93 -23.15 -14.33
N ASP A 380 -5.63 -23.24 -14.01
CA ASP A 380 -4.96 -24.51 -13.73
C ASP A 380 -5.17 -24.90 -12.26
N PRO A 381 -5.76 -26.07 -11.97
CA PRO A 381 -6.10 -26.47 -10.62
C PRO A 381 -4.93 -26.46 -9.63
N VAL A 382 -3.75 -26.89 -10.07
CA VAL A 382 -2.56 -26.98 -9.20
C VAL A 382 -1.96 -25.60 -8.96
N ALA A 383 -1.94 -24.77 -10.00
CA ALA A 383 -1.44 -23.40 -9.90
C ALA A 383 -2.31 -22.54 -8.97
N GLU A 384 -3.65 -22.64 -9.08
CA GLU A 384 -4.58 -21.89 -8.23
C GLU A 384 -4.50 -22.33 -6.75
N GLU A 385 -4.35 -23.62 -6.46
CA GLU A 385 -4.09 -24.08 -5.09
C GLU A 385 -2.76 -23.53 -4.55
N ALA A 386 -1.71 -23.53 -5.36
CA ALA A 386 -0.42 -22.95 -4.97
C ALA A 386 -0.51 -21.45 -4.73
N GLU A 387 -1.30 -20.73 -5.53
CA GLU A 387 -1.53 -19.29 -5.38
C GLU A 387 -2.20 -18.96 -4.05
N THR A 388 -3.23 -19.70 -3.64
CA THR A 388 -3.87 -19.49 -2.33
C THR A 388 -2.90 -19.68 -1.18
N ARG A 389 -2.03 -20.70 -1.24
CA ARG A 389 -0.97 -20.94 -0.24
C ARG A 389 0.04 -19.80 -0.20
N LEU A 390 0.40 -19.27 -1.37
CA LEU A 390 1.30 -18.10 -1.48
C LEU A 390 0.64 -16.85 -0.87
N LYS A 391 -0.63 -16.59 -1.18
CA LYS A 391 -1.38 -15.46 -0.59
C LYS A 391 -1.48 -15.58 0.94
N ALA A 392 -1.70 -16.78 1.48
CA ALA A 392 -1.74 -17.02 2.92
C ALA A 392 -0.38 -16.80 3.58
N SER A 393 0.72 -17.21 2.94
CA SER A 393 2.07 -17.21 3.53
C SER A 393 2.47 -15.84 4.05
N ALA A 394 2.10 -14.76 3.36
CA ALA A 394 2.42 -13.39 3.76
C ALA A 394 1.84 -13.03 5.14
N LEU A 395 0.63 -13.49 5.44
CA LEU A 395 -0.04 -13.27 6.73
C LEU A 395 0.43 -14.27 7.78
N LEU A 396 0.62 -15.54 7.38
CA LEU A 396 1.13 -16.57 8.28
C LEU A 396 2.55 -16.29 8.77
N ASP A 397 3.39 -15.66 7.94
CA ASP A 397 4.74 -15.23 8.34
C ASP A 397 4.72 -14.15 9.44
N VAL A 398 3.67 -13.34 9.49
CA VAL A 398 3.44 -12.35 10.55
C VAL A 398 3.04 -13.03 11.87
N LEU A 399 2.32 -14.16 11.79
CA LEU A 399 1.84 -14.93 12.95
C LEU A 399 2.89 -15.88 13.52
N ARG A 400 3.92 -16.23 12.75
CA ARG A 400 5.00 -17.07 13.25
C ARG A 400 5.88 -16.25 14.18
N PRO A 401 6.10 -16.69 15.44
CA PRO A 401 7.15 -16.11 16.25
C PRO A 401 8.45 -16.29 15.44
N ARG A 402 9.03 -15.19 15.00
CA ARG A 402 10.43 -15.29 14.58
C ARG A 402 11.18 -15.71 15.84
N PRO A 403 11.97 -16.83 15.84
CA PRO A 403 13.05 -16.93 16.77
C PRO A 403 13.75 -15.57 16.64
N GLN A 404 13.99 -14.88 17.76
CA GLN A 404 14.86 -13.71 17.71
C GLN A 404 16.02 -14.17 16.84
N ALA A 405 15.95 -13.83 15.57
CA ALA A 405 17.07 -14.02 14.69
C ALA A 405 18.12 -13.26 15.46
N MET A 406 19.08 -13.98 16.02
CA MET A 406 20.36 -13.41 16.32
C MET A 406 20.61 -12.54 15.12
N ALA A 407 20.51 -11.21 15.35
CA ALA A 407 20.73 -10.24 14.33
C ALA A 407 21.90 -10.78 13.54
N SER A 408 21.65 -11.18 12.29
CA SER A 408 22.76 -11.32 11.37
C SER A 408 23.47 -9.99 11.55
N ASN A 409 24.73 -9.98 11.87
CA ASN A 409 25.56 -8.80 12.10
C ASN A 409 25.80 -7.96 10.82
N ALA A 410 24.93 -8.02 9.83
CA ALA A 410 24.41 -6.90 9.09
C ALA A 410 23.36 -6.25 10.02
N ALA A 411 23.81 -5.53 11.03
CA ALA A 411 22.98 -4.52 11.67
C ALA A 411 22.30 -3.76 10.52
N PRO A 412 20.95 -3.57 10.51
CA PRO A 412 20.39 -2.47 9.79
C PRO A 412 21.27 -1.31 10.21
N VAL A 413 21.94 -0.67 9.26
CA VAL A 413 22.71 0.52 9.57
C VAL A 413 21.70 1.38 10.31
N ASP A 414 21.89 1.50 11.62
CA ASP A 414 21.00 2.26 12.48
C ASP A 414 21.22 3.72 12.09
N LEU A 415 20.48 4.14 11.05
CA LEU A 415 20.48 5.49 10.53
C LEU A 415 20.08 6.53 11.60
N ARG A 416 19.66 6.07 12.79
CA ARG A 416 19.39 6.88 13.97
C ARG A 416 20.65 7.22 14.80
N ARG A 417 21.82 6.71 14.42
CA ARG A 417 23.11 7.07 15.02
C ARG A 417 24.01 7.86 14.07
N LEU A 418 23.43 8.86 13.40
CA LEU A 418 24.22 10.05 13.11
C LEU A 418 24.44 10.78 14.44
N PRO A 419 25.64 11.34 14.68
CA PRO A 419 25.87 12.16 15.87
C PRO A 419 24.76 13.19 15.94
N SER A 420 24.22 13.44 17.13
CA SER A 420 23.15 14.40 17.42
C SER A 420 23.57 15.86 17.16
N GLY A 421 23.82 16.17 15.91
CA GLY A 421 24.01 17.48 15.33
C GLY A 421 23.35 17.44 13.97
N HIS A 422 22.33 18.25 13.77
CA HIS A 422 21.65 18.36 12.49
C HIS A 422 22.64 18.80 11.42
N LEU A 423 23.10 17.87 10.57
CA LEU A 423 23.98 18.19 9.44
C LEU A 423 23.25 19.18 8.54
N LYS A 424 23.81 20.39 8.39
CA LYS A 424 23.24 21.44 7.52
C LYS A 424 23.87 21.35 6.15
N ALA A 425 23.09 21.01 5.14
CA ALA A 425 23.57 20.92 3.77
C ALA A 425 22.94 21.98 2.87
N LEU A 426 23.72 22.43 1.90
CA LEU A 426 23.26 23.29 0.81
C LEU A 426 23.33 22.51 -0.50
N MET A 427 22.20 22.35 -1.17
CA MET A 427 22.15 21.83 -2.53
C MET A 427 22.12 22.97 -3.53
N VAL A 428 23.09 23.00 -4.42
CA VAL A 428 23.15 23.95 -5.52
C VAL A 428 22.36 23.38 -6.70
N ASP A 429 21.24 24.00 -7.02
CA ASP A 429 20.31 23.57 -8.05
C ASP A 429 20.71 24.13 -9.43
N HIS A 430 21.30 23.28 -10.27
CA HIS A 430 21.70 23.60 -11.64
C HIS A 430 20.56 23.42 -12.67
N ARG A 431 19.30 23.53 -12.25
CA ARG A 431 18.08 23.46 -13.08
C ARG A 431 17.80 22.08 -13.69
N ASP A 432 18.20 21.02 -12.99
CA ASP A 432 17.89 19.67 -13.38
C ASP A 432 16.53 19.21 -12.84
N SER A 433 15.91 18.24 -13.51
CA SER A 433 14.63 17.65 -13.10
C SER A 433 14.73 16.66 -11.95
N PHE A 434 15.95 16.23 -11.55
CA PHE A 434 16.19 15.27 -10.48
C PHE A 434 16.64 15.90 -9.15
N VAL A 435 16.82 17.23 -9.10
CA VAL A 435 17.35 17.96 -7.93
C VAL A 435 16.53 17.69 -6.68
N HIS A 436 15.20 17.79 -6.79
CA HIS A 436 14.32 17.64 -5.62
C HIS A 436 14.20 16.18 -5.16
N THR A 437 14.31 15.20 -6.06
CA THR A 437 14.38 13.77 -5.71
C THR A 437 15.66 13.47 -4.94
N LEU A 438 16.79 14.00 -5.41
CA LEU A 438 18.07 13.92 -4.71
C LEU A 438 18.00 14.61 -3.33
N ALA A 439 17.42 15.82 -3.26
CA ALA A 439 17.23 16.54 -2.01
C ALA A 439 16.35 15.77 -1.02
N ALA A 440 15.28 15.12 -1.50
CA ALA A 440 14.40 14.31 -0.67
C ALA A 440 15.14 13.10 -0.07
N ALA A 441 16.04 12.45 -0.83
CA ALA A 441 16.86 11.36 -0.33
C ALA A 441 17.75 11.81 0.85
N PHE A 442 18.41 12.96 0.75
CA PHE A 442 19.21 13.50 1.86
C PHE A 442 18.35 13.85 3.09
N ARG A 443 17.18 14.46 2.88
CA ARG A 443 16.26 14.79 3.98
C ARG A 443 15.71 13.55 4.66
N ALA A 444 15.41 12.49 3.92
CA ALA A 444 14.98 11.20 4.46
C ALA A 444 16.02 10.57 5.39
N HIS A 445 17.30 10.94 5.23
CA HIS A 445 18.39 10.53 6.11
C HIS A 445 18.72 11.55 7.22
N GLY A 446 17.81 12.48 7.52
CA GLY A 446 17.91 13.40 8.64
C GLY A 446 18.82 14.61 8.39
N VAL A 447 19.17 14.90 7.12
CA VAL A 447 19.95 16.08 6.75
C VAL A 447 19.04 17.30 6.65
N SER A 448 19.36 18.37 7.37
CA SER A 448 18.73 19.68 7.19
C SER A 448 19.25 20.32 5.91
N LEU A 449 18.48 20.25 4.82
CA LEU A 449 18.95 20.62 3.49
C LEU A 449 18.13 21.76 2.90
N GLU A 450 18.85 22.81 2.48
CA GLU A 450 18.32 23.93 1.70
C GLU A 450 18.72 23.77 0.24
N THR A 451 17.81 24.09 -0.69
CA THR A 451 18.07 24.03 -2.14
C THR A 451 18.04 25.45 -2.70
N MET A 452 19.12 25.87 -3.36
CA MET A 452 19.25 27.22 -3.90
C MET A 452 19.86 27.22 -5.30
N ARG A 453 19.46 28.17 -6.14
CA ARG A 453 20.12 28.41 -7.44
C ARG A 453 21.55 28.91 -7.26
N PRO A 454 22.45 28.74 -8.26
CA PRO A 454 23.89 29.01 -8.09
C PRO A 454 24.22 30.38 -7.52
N VAL A 455 23.57 31.45 -7.99
CA VAL A 455 23.82 32.83 -7.50
C VAL A 455 23.44 32.96 -6.01
N SER A 456 22.25 32.50 -5.64
CA SER A 456 21.78 32.56 -4.24
C SER A 456 22.60 31.62 -3.34
N ALA A 457 23.01 30.45 -3.85
CA ALA A 457 23.87 29.54 -3.14
C ALA A 457 25.24 30.16 -2.81
N ARG A 458 25.87 30.85 -3.75
CA ARG A 458 27.13 31.55 -3.50
C ARG A 458 26.97 32.68 -2.47
N GLN A 459 25.88 33.44 -2.52
CA GLN A 459 25.58 34.47 -1.51
C GLN A 459 25.40 33.83 -0.11
N ALA A 460 24.67 32.71 -0.03
CA ALA A 460 24.50 32.00 1.21
C ALA A 460 25.85 31.43 1.73
N LEU A 461 26.69 30.89 0.84
CA LEU A 461 28.03 30.40 1.17
C LEU A 461 28.96 31.51 1.67
N GLN A 462 28.74 32.77 1.39
CA GLN A 462 29.55 33.87 1.90
C GLN A 462 29.15 34.29 3.33
N SER A 463 27.91 34.08 3.72
CA SER A 463 27.33 34.62 4.96
C SER A 463 26.85 33.57 5.97
N ARG A 464 26.77 32.28 5.58
CA ARG A 464 26.19 31.21 6.41
C ARG A 464 27.09 29.99 6.40
N ASP A 465 27.01 29.17 7.48
CA ASP A 465 27.78 27.95 7.63
C ASP A 465 26.95 26.73 7.17
N PHE A 466 27.60 25.87 6.39
CA PHE A 466 27.09 24.58 5.94
C PHE A 466 28.16 23.51 6.18
N ASP A 467 27.70 22.31 6.59
CA ASP A 467 28.55 21.16 6.82
C ASP A 467 28.84 20.38 5.54
N LEU A 468 28.01 20.55 4.50
CA LEU A 468 28.11 19.88 3.20
C LEU A 468 27.51 20.74 2.11
N VAL A 469 28.16 20.81 0.97
CA VAL A 469 27.60 21.34 -0.29
C VAL A 469 27.39 20.22 -1.27
N ILE A 470 26.19 20.16 -1.87
CA ILE A 470 25.82 19.18 -2.88
C ILE A 470 25.70 19.92 -4.21
N MET A 471 26.54 19.56 -5.17
CA MET A 471 26.46 20.05 -6.54
C MET A 471 25.52 19.12 -7.32
N SER A 472 24.32 19.59 -7.65
CA SER A 472 23.27 18.79 -8.31
C SER A 472 23.65 18.40 -9.74
N PRO A 473 22.92 17.42 -10.33
CA PRO A 473 22.88 17.29 -11.80
C PRO A 473 22.47 18.61 -12.46
N GLY A 474 22.71 18.73 -13.76
CA GLY A 474 22.30 19.90 -14.55
C GLY A 474 22.49 19.71 -16.04
N PRO A 475 21.74 20.46 -16.88
CA PRO A 475 21.93 20.47 -18.33
C PRO A 475 23.17 21.28 -18.72
N GLY A 476 23.69 21.05 -19.91
CA GLY A 476 24.80 21.82 -20.46
C GLY A 476 26.16 21.44 -19.88
N ARG A 477 27.00 22.44 -19.65
CA ARG A 477 28.36 22.29 -19.12
C ARG A 477 28.54 23.00 -17.80
N PRO A 478 29.55 22.66 -16.98
CA PRO A 478 29.81 23.32 -15.71
C PRO A 478 30.00 24.85 -15.81
N GLN A 479 30.55 25.34 -16.94
CA GLN A 479 30.72 26.78 -17.18
C GLN A 479 29.40 27.51 -17.33
N ASP A 480 28.36 26.88 -17.87
CA ASP A 480 27.04 27.49 -18.08
C ASP A 480 26.34 27.83 -16.74
N HIS A 481 26.79 27.22 -15.66
CA HIS A 481 26.29 27.41 -14.29
C HIS A 481 27.29 28.07 -13.35
N ASP A 482 28.44 28.50 -13.87
CA ASP A 482 29.52 29.10 -13.07
C ASP A 482 29.91 28.21 -11.85
N CYS A 483 29.97 26.89 -12.08
CA CYS A 483 30.26 25.91 -11.04
C CYS A 483 31.62 26.14 -10.38
N ALA A 484 32.62 26.61 -11.14
CA ALA A 484 33.97 26.89 -10.63
C ALA A 484 33.95 27.95 -9.51
N ALA A 485 33.15 28.98 -9.63
CA ALA A 485 33.02 30.00 -8.56
C ALA A 485 32.39 29.44 -7.29
N THR A 486 31.46 28.51 -7.39
CA THR A 486 30.86 27.82 -6.25
C THR A 486 31.87 26.90 -5.56
N LEU A 487 32.62 26.10 -6.34
CA LEU A 487 33.65 25.22 -5.82
C LEU A 487 34.80 26.00 -5.16
N ALA A 488 35.22 27.12 -5.72
CA ALA A 488 36.24 28.01 -5.13
C ALA A 488 35.83 28.50 -3.73
N LEU A 489 34.56 28.88 -3.52
CA LEU A 489 34.05 29.25 -2.21
C LEU A 489 34.07 28.07 -1.23
N CYS A 490 33.71 26.85 -1.70
CA CYS A 490 33.77 25.66 -0.86
C CYS A 490 35.21 25.32 -0.46
N GLU A 491 36.18 25.44 -1.39
CA GLU A 491 37.60 25.19 -1.09
C GLU A 491 38.15 26.22 -0.10
N GLN A 492 37.89 27.51 -0.34
CA GLN A 492 38.31 28.57 0.55
C GLN A 492 37.80 28.41 1.98
N ARG A 493 36.60 27.89 2.12
CA ARG A 493 35.95 27.67 3.42
C ARG A 493 36.15 26.26 4.01
N GLY A 494 36.84 25.37 3.30
CA GLY A 494 37.08 24.00 3.73
C GLY A 494 35.81 23.15 3.85
N ILE A 495 34.74 23.50 3.06
CA ILE A 495 33.45 22.80 3.14
C ILE A 495 33.52 21.51 2.31
N PRO A 496 33.06 20.37 2.86
CA PRO A 496 32.88 19.12 2.11
C PRO A 496 31.95 19.30 0.89
N VAL A 497 32.29 18.64 -0.23
CA VAL A 497 31.49 18.69 -1.45
C VAL A 497 31.14 17.29 -1.94
N PHE A 498 29.87 17.09 -2.26
CA PHE A 498 29.38 15.92 -2.98
C PHE A 498 28.78 16.34 -4.32
N GLY A 499 29.33 15.82 -5.43
CA GLY A 499 28.87 16.14 -6.78
C GLY A 499 28.11 15.00 -7.43
N VAL A 500 27.04 15.32 -8.16
CA VAL A 500 26.27 14.34 -8.96
C VAL A 500 26.20 14.81 -10.40
N CYS A 501 26.57 13.93 -11.33
CA CYS A 501 26.55 14.13 -12.79
C CYS A 501 27.32 15.39 -13.21
N LEU A 502 26.63 16.52 -13.42
CA LEU A 502 27.26 17.82 -13.66
C LEU A 502 28.23 18.22 -12.53
N GLY A 503 27.90 17.86 -11.28
CA GLY A 503 28.77 18.11 -10.13
C GLY A 503 30.11 17.37 -10.21
N LEU A 504 30.16 16.14 -10.74
CA LEU A 504 31.41 15.43 -11.04
C LEU A 504 32.18 16.15 -12.14
N GLN A 505 31.51 16.51 -13.22
CA GLN A 505 32.10 17.20 -14.35
C GLN A 505 32.71 18.54 -13.93
N ALA A 506 31.99 19.28 -13.10
CA ALA A 506 32.46 20.54 -12.51
C ALA A 506 33.73 20.35 -11.67
N MET A 507 33.77 19.30 -10.85
CA MET A 507 34.93 18.99 -10.02
C MET A 507 36.16 18.61 -10.88
N VAL A 508 35.96 17.85 -11.96
CA VAL A 508 37.03 17.47 -12.89
C VAL A 508 37.63 18.70 -13.59
N GLU A 509 36.81 19.58 -14.15
CA GLU A 509 37.27 20.80 -14.81
C GLU A 509 37.89 21.79 -13.82
N TYR A 510 37.33 21.94 -12.62
CA TYR A 510 37.84 22.85 -11.59
C TYR A 510 39.30 22.54 -11.22
N PHE A 511 39.70 21.28 -11.18
CA PHE A 511 41.06 20.86 -10.89
C PHE A 511 41.93 20.69 -12.14
N GLY A 512 41.48 21.13 -13.32
CA GLY A 512 42.26 21.16 -14.56
C GLY A 512 42.18 19.89 -15.39
N GLY A 513 41.21 19.03 -15.15
CA GLY A 513 40.88 17.92 -16.05
C GLY A 513 40.06 18.38 -17.26
N SER A 514 39.67 17.47 -18.12
CA SER A 514 38.88 17.75 -19.32
C SER A 514 37.69 16.80 -19.46
N LEU A 515 36.64 17.28 -20.10
CA LEU A 515 35.44 16.52 -20.43
C LEU A 515 35.48 16.11 -21.92
N GLY A 516 35.09 14.88 -22.20
CA GLY A 516 34.81 14.34 -23.52
C GLY A 516 33.31 14.16 -23.74
N THR A 517 32.92 13.93 -24.99
CA THR A 517 31.56 13.58 -25.37
C THR A 517 31.48 12.10 -25.73
N LEU A 518 30.51 11.38 -25.15
CA LEU A 518 30.25 9.99 -25.50
C LEU A 518 29.80 9.89 -26.96
N ALA A 519 30.26 8.87 -27.67
CA ALA A 519 29.83 8.59 -29.04
C ALA A 519 28.32 8.35 -29.13
N THR A 520 27.75 7.73 -28.08
CA THR A 520 26.32 7.55 -27.91
C THR A 520 25.92 8.07 -26.54
N PRO A 521 25.08 9.11 -26.45
CA PRO A 521 24.56 9.60 -25.17
C PRO A 521 23.81 8.51 -24.39
N VAL A 522 23.96 8.52 -23.07
CA VAL A 522 23.29 7.58 -22.18
C VAL A 522 22.27 8.35 -21.33
N HIS A 523 21.00 8.22 -21.66
CA HIS A 523 19.90 8.86 -20.94
C HIS A 523 18.84 7.84 -20.60
N GLY A 524 18.46 7.73 -19.29
CA GLY A 524 17.45 6.78 -18.82
C GLY A 524 17.85 5.31 -18.98
N LYS A 525 19.15 5.00 -18.88
CA LYS A 525 19.67 3.63 -18.98
C LYS A 525 20.54 3.30 -17.78
N ALA A 526 20.40 2.07 -17.28
CA ALA A 526 21.27 1.56 -16.23
C ALA A 526 22.56 0.99 -16.82
N SER A 527 23.66 1.15 -16.09
CA SER A 527 24.93 0.46 -16.36
C SER A 527 25.44 -0.20 -15.08
N LEU A 528 26.16 -1.31 -15.22
CA LEU A 528 26.85 -1.92 -14.09
C LEU A 528 28.07 -1.07 -13.71
N VAL A 529 28.25 -0.83 -12.42
CA VAL A 529 29.31 -0.01 -11.86
C VAL A 529 30.20 -0.86 -10.95
N ASP A 530 31.49 -0.92 -11.30
CA ASP A 530 32.49 -1.60 -10.50
C ASP A 530 33.26 -0.63 -9.62
N HIS A 531 33.50 -1.04 -8.36
CA HIS A 531 34.25 -0.27 -7.37
C HIS A 531 35.02 -1.18 -6.42
N ARG A 532 35.89 -0.60 -5.58
CA ARG A 532 36.73 -1.34 -4.64
C ARG A 532 36.16 -1.47 -3.22
N GLY A 533 34.95 -0.96 -2.97
CA GLY A 533 34.25 -1.05 -1.69
C GLY A 533 34.76 -0.06 -0.63
N ASP A 534 35.55 0.95 -1.01
CA ASP A 534 36.06 2.00 -0.12
C ASP A 534 35.29 3.34 -0.29
N GLY A 535 35.42 4.25 0.68
CA GLY A 535 34.82 5.60 0.63
C GLY A 535 33.30 5.57 0.51
N LEU A 536 32.76 6.19 -0.54
CA LEU A 536 31.30 6.26 -0.81
C LEU A 536 30.65 4.89 -1.01
N PHE A 537 31.43 3.87 -1.37
CA PHE A 537 30.91 2.54 -1.70
C PHE A 537 31.05 1.51 -0.55
N LYS A 538 31.38 1.97 0.64
CA LYS A 538 31.49 1.08 1.80
C LYS A 538 30.14 0.41 2.11
N GLY A 539 30.10 -0.92 2.01
CA GLY A 539 28.88 -1.71 2.24
C GLY A 539 28.01 -1.91 0.99
N ILE A 540 28.36 -1.30 -0.15
CA ILE A 540 27.69 -1.52 -1.43
C ILE A 540 28.42 -2.66 -2.19
N ARG A 541 27.66 -3.54 -2.83
CA ARG A 541 28.21 -4.61 -3.66
C ARG A 541 28.76 -4.04 -4.96
N SER A 542 29.99 -4.43 -5.38
CA SER A 542 30.51 -4.09 -6.71
C SER A 542 29.70 -4.80 -7.80
N GLY A 543 29.57 -4.15 -8.96
CA GLY A 543 28.70 -4.60 -10.03
C GLY A 543 27.23 -4.24 -9.83
N PHE A 544 26.93 -3.20 -9.04
CA PHE A 544 25.57 -2.70 -8.88
C PHE A 544 25.10 -1.90 -10.11
N ARG A 545 23.80 -1.82 -10.30
CA ARG A 545 23.20 -1.02 -11.39
C ARG A 545 23.06 0.43 -10.98
N ALA A 546 23.43 1.36 -11.87
CA ALA A 546 23.30 2.79 -11.67
C ALA A 546 22.67 3.48 -12.88
N GLY A 547 21.69 4.34 -12.65
CA GLY A 547 21.01 5.12 -13.67
C GLY A 547 21.91 6.22 -14.23
N ARG A 548 21.98 6.35 -15.55
CA ARG A 548 22.81 7.33 -16.25
C ARG A 548 21.97 8.26 -17.12
N TYR A 549 22.31 9.56 -17.07
CA TYR A 549 21.65 10.63 -17.82
C TYR A 549 22.67 11.66 -18.29
N HIS A 550 23.70 11.22 -19.05
CA HIS A 550 24.77 12.12 -19.47
C HIS A 550 25.28 11.83 -20.87
N SER A 551 25.77 12.89 -21.51
CA SER A 551 26.51 12.84 -22.78
C SER A 551 27.97 13.17 -22.57
N LEU A 552 28.32 13.90 -21.50
CA LEU A 552 29.69 14.26 -21.15
C LEU A 552 30.27 13.29 -20.13
N PHE A 553 31.59 13.07 -20.22
CA PHE A 553 32.33 12.23 -19.28
C PHE A 553 33.74 12.81 -19.01
N ALA A 554 34.35 12.39 -17.92
CA ALA A 554 35.72 12.76 -17.58
C ALA A 554 36.70 12.09 -18.53
N ALA A 555 37.24 12.85 -19.50
CA ALA A 555 38.19 12.36 -20.49
C ALA A 555 39.62 12.31 -19.93
N THR A 556 40.04 13.36 -19.19
CA THR A 556 41.30 13.38 -18.46
C THR A 556 41.07 13.76 -17.01
N LEU A 557 41.75 13.09 -16.10
CA LEU A 557 41.65 13.37 -14.67
C LEU A 557 42.94 14.01 -14.16
N PRO A 558 42.83 15.07 -13.33
CA PRO A 558 43.96 15.67 -12.67
C PRO A 558 44.52 14.76 -11.58
N ALA A 559 45.80 14.88 -11.27
CA ALA A 559 46.49 13.98 -10.32
C ALA A 559 45.93 14.03 -8.90
N CYS A 560 45.25 15.10 -8.53
CA CYS A 560 44.59 15.26 -7.22
C CYS A 560 43.27 14.46 -7.09
N LEU A 561 42.69 14.00 -8.18
CA LEU A 561 41.49 13.16 -8.17
C LEU A 561 41.83 11.67 -8.32
N LYS A 562 41.19 10.83 -7.52
CA LYS A 562 41.28 9.37 -7.58
C LYS A 562 39.98 8.82 -8.15
N VAL A 563 40.04 7.95 -9.18
CA VAL A 563 38.89 7.17 -9.63
C VAL A 563 38.51 6.18 -8.55
N THR A 564 37.25 6.18 -8.16
CA THR A 564 36.71 5.27 -7.13
C THR A 564 35.73 4.25 -7.71
N SER A 565 35.13 4.52 -8.88
CA SER A 565 34.35 3.54 -9.64
C SER A 565 34.36 3.81 -11.15
N THR A 566 34.10 2.76 -11.94
CA THR A 566 33.99 2.79 -13.40
C THR A 566 32.81 1.94 -13.86
N THR A 567 32.39 2.12 -15.14
CA THR A 567 31.50 1.12 -15.75
C THR A 567 32.22 -0.23 -15.85
N ALA A 568 31.48 -1.33 -15.63
CA ALA A 568 31.99 -2.68 -15.83
C ALA A 568 32.38 -2.87 -17.31
N ALA A 569 33.48 -3.59 -17.57
CA ALA A 569 33.96 -3.86 -18.92
C ALA A 569 32.89 -4.63 -19.74
N GLY A 570 32.46 -4.08 -20.87
CA GLY A 570 31.47 -4.68 -21.77
C GLY A 570 30.00 -4.41 -21.36
N ALA A 571 29.76 -3.57 -20.38
CA ALA A 571 28.39 -3.28 -19.85
C ALA A 571 27.72 -2.06 -20.52
N GLY A 572 27.88 -1.87 -21.83
CA GLY A 572 27.23 -0.76 -22.54
C GLY A 572 27.78 -0.59 -23.99
N PRO A 573 27.21 0.37 -24.74
CA PRO A 573 27.64 0.64 -26.12
C PRO A 573 29.05 1.29 -26.22
N GLU A 574 29.76 1.42 -25.11
CA GLU A 574 31.05 2.12 -25.01
C GLU A 574 32.22 1.15 -25.19
N VAL A 575 33.20 1.55 -25.98
CA VAL A 575 34.49 0.86 -26.09
C VAL A 575 35.39 1.36 -24.97
N GLY A 576 35.44 0.63 -23.84
CA GLY A 576 36.23 0.94 -22.66
C GLY A 576 35.42 1.23 -21.40
N SER A 577 36.09 1.39 -20.26
CA SER A 577 35.44 1.72 -18.97
C SER A 577 35.36 3.24 -18.81
N THR A 578 34.12 3.75 -18.54
CA THR A 578 33.90 5.16 -18.25
C THR A 578 33.99 5.41 -16.73
N VAL A 579 34.61 6.54 -16.35
CA VAL A 579 34.72 6.96 -14.94
C VAL A 579 33.32 7.25 -14.40
N MET A 580 32.92 6.55 -13.33
CA MET A 580 31.62 6.70 -12.69
C MET A 580 31.67 7.42 -11.34
N SER A 581 32.83 7.53 -10.73
CA SER A 581 33.04 8.36 -9.55
C SER A 581 34.50 8.73 -9.32
N VAL A 582 34.66 9.86 -8.64
CA VAL A 582 35.96 10.38 -8.23
C VAL A 582 35.93 10.83 -6.77
N ALA A 583 37.08 10.80 -6.11
CA ALA A 583 37.29 11.44 -4.80
C ALA A 583 38.59 12.24 -4.83
N HIS A 584 38.59 13.40 -4.20
CA HIS A 584 39.81 14.20 -4.03
C HIS A 584 40.74 13.53 -2.99
N ARG A 585 42.05 13.61 -3.20
CA ARG A 585 43.01 12.89 -2.35
C ARG A 585 43.18 13.50 -0.97
N THR A 586 42.96 14.80 -0.83
CA THR A 586 43.18 15.56 0.41
C THR A 586 41.96 16.35 0.89
N LEU A 587 41.16 16.90 -0.03
CA LEU A 587 39.91 17.57 0.32
C LEU A 587 38.78 16.56 0.57
N PRO A 588 37.82 16.86 1.46
CA PRO A 588 36.66 16.00 1.71
C PRO A 588 35.63 16.12 0.58
N TRP A 589 36.08 15.92 -0.66
CA TRP A 589 35.29 16.06 -1.86
C TRP A 589 35.19 14.74 -2.62
N ALA A 590 33.97 14.40 -3.01
CA ALA A 590 33.70 13.23 -3.81
C ALA A 590 32.55 13.48 -4.79
N ALA A 591 32.51 12.76 -5.90
CA ALA A 591 31.44 12.93 -6.87
C ALA A 591 31.17 11.64 -7.65
N VAL A 592 29.93 11.50 -8.13
CA VAL A 592 29.44 10.41 -8.96
C VAL A 592 28.92 10.92 -10.30
N GLN A 593 29.12 10.17 -11.39
CA GLN A 593 28.62 10.51 -12.71
C GLN A 593 27.19 10.02 -12.93
N PHE A 594 26.82 8.94 -12.26
CA PHE A 594 25.47 8.38 -12.29
C PHE A 594 24.54 9.14 -11.33
N HIS A 595 23.24 8.90 -11.46
CA HIS A 595 22.19 9.49 -10.63
C HIS A 595 21.79 8.51 -9.51
N PRO A 596 22.27 8.67 -8.27
CA PRO A 596 21.94 7.78 -7.17
C PRO A 596 20.44 7.84 -6.80
N GLU A 597 19.80 8.96 -7.09
CA GLU A 597 18.36 9.20 -6.86
C GLU A 597 17.46 8.57 -7.93
N SER A 598 18.03 8.07 -9.01
CA SER A 598 17.25 7.48 -10.11
C SER A 598 16.64 6.14 -9.68
N ILE A 599 15.41 5.88 -10.13
CA ILE A 599 14.75 4.57 -10.00
C ILE A 599 15.57 3.42 -10.63
N LEU A 600 16.49 3.74 -11.53
CA LEU A 600 17.38 2.78 -12.18
C LEU A 600 18.62 2.45 -11.35
N SER A 601 18.85 3.13 -10.23
CA SER A 601 19.97 2.90 -9.33
C SER A 601 19.59 1.95 -8.20
N GLU A 602 20.41 0.91 -8.00
CA GLU A 602 20.32 0.00 -6.86
C GLU A 602 20.96 0.66 -5.63
N HIS A 603 20.34 0.56 -4.43
CA HIS A 603 20.80 1.06 -3.11
C HIS A 603 20.72 2.58 -2.93
#